data_55191cced99b662da046a439b923c09c
#
_entry.id   55191cced99b662da046a439b923c09c
#
_cell.length_a   1.000
_cell.length_b   1.000
_cell.length_c   1.000
_cell.angle_alpha   90.00
_cell.angle_beta   90.00
_cell.angle_gamma   90.00
#
_symmetry.space_group_name_H-M   'P 1'
#
loop_
_entity.id
_entity.type
_entity.pdbx_description
1 polymer ?
#
loop_
_entity_poly.entity_id
_entity_poly.type
_entity_poly.pdbx_seq_one_letter_code
_entity_poly.pdbx_strand_id
1 'polypeptide(L)'
;KYGVGDDAAVLEFPGKQVLVTTDLLMEGVHFDLVYTPLKHLGYKSAMVNFSDIYAMNGTPKQITVSLAVSKRFCIEDLEDFYDGLKLACAQHQVDLVGGDTTSSVTGLAISITCIGEADKDKVVYRNGAKETDLICVSGDLGAAYMGLQLMEREKAVFQGEKDVQPDFAGKEYLLERFLKPEARKDIVESLAKAGIKPTAMMDISDGLSSELMHICSQSHAGCRVYEERIPIDYQTAVMAEEFNMNLSTCALNGGEDYELLFTVPLTAHEVVSQICLLYTSDA
;
A
#
# COMPACT_ATOMS: atom_id res chain seq x y z
N LYS A 1 11.50 -22.42 4.86
CA LYS A 1 10.92 -22.16 3.53
C LYS A 1 9.54 -21.57 3.77
N TYR A 2 9.44 -20.29 3.60
CA TYR A 2 8.19 -19.55 3.75
C TYR A 2 7.69 -19.22 2.34
N GLY A 3 6.56 -19.79 1.96
CA GLY A 3 5.92 -19.55 0.68
C GLY A 3 4.63 -18.76 0.87
N VAL A 4 3.50 -19.43 0.70
CA VAL A 4 2.18 -18.81 0.88
C VAL A 4 1.93 -18.51 2.36
N GLY A 5 1.41 -17.31 2.68
CA GLY A 5 0.97 -16.92 4.03
C GLY A 5 1.63 -15.67 4.62
N ASP A 6 2.56 -15.05 3.88
CA ASP A 6 3.15 -13.74 4.18
C ASP A 6 3.07 -12.84 2.94
N ASP A 7 3.44 -11.54 3.07
CA ASP A 7 3.39 -10.56 1.99
C ASP A 7 4.29 -10.93 0.80
N ALA A 8 5.38 -11.63 1.04
CA ALA A 8 6.26 -12.16 0.01
C ALA A 8 6.76 -13.57 0.33
N ALA A 9 6.99 -14.37 -0.69
CA ALA A 9 7.70 -15.64 -0.54
C ALA A 9 9.18 -15.40 -0.24
N VAL A 10 9.75 -16.16 0.70
CA VAL A 10 11.18 -16.10 1.07
C VAL A 10 11.92 -17.27 0.47
N LEU A 11 12.85 -16.98 -0.42
CA LEU A 11 13.71 -17.96 -1.07
C LEU A 11 15.12 -17.88 -0.49
N GLU A 12 15.69 -19.04 -0.13
CA GLU A 12 17.02 -19.12 0.44
C GLU A 12 18.10 -19.17 -0.66
N PHE A 13 18.96 -18.15 -0.65
CA PHE A 13 20.17 -18.10 -1.48
C PHE A 13 21.42 -17.95 -0.60
N PRO A 14 22.60 -18.36 -1.07
CA PRO A 14 23.83 -18.17 -0.30
C PRO A 14 24.04 -16.69 0.05
N GLY A 15 24.03 -16.38 1.35
CA GLY A 15 24.34 -15.06 1.90
C GLY A 15 23.16 -14.10 2.08
N LYS A 16 22.01 -14.32 1.41
CA LYS A 16 20.83 -13.46 1.52
C LYS A 16 19.53 -14.26 1.41
N GLN A 17 18.44 -13.65 1.84
CA GLN A 17 17.07 -14.07 1.51
C GLN A 17 16.59 -13.28 0.30
N VAL A 18 16.03 -13.96 -0.68
CA VAL A 18 15.33 -13.33 -1.81
C VAL A 18 13.83 -13.36 -1.50
N LEU A 19 13.22 -12.18 -1.58
CA LEU A 19 11.79 -11.97 -1.39
C LEU A 19 11.14 -11.87 -2.75
N VAL A 20 10.03 -12.55 -2.96
CA VAL A 20 9.29 -12.52 -4.25
C VAL A 20 7.81 -12.37 -3.97
N THR A 21 7.22 -11.34 -4.51
CA THR A 21 5.79 -11.09 -4.50
C THR A 21 5.25 -10.84 -5.90
N THR A 22 3.93 -10.95 -6.08
CA THR A 22 3.27 -10.63 -7.33
C THR A 22 1.84 -10.18 -7.08
N ASP A 23 1.46 -9.06 -7.69
CA ASP A 23 0.10 -8.55 -7.71
C ASP A 23 -0.49 -8.57 -9.10
N LEU A 24 -1.82 -8.69 -9.16
CA LEU A 24 -2.62 -8.63 -10.36
C LEU A 24 -3.69 -7.55 -10.22
N LEU A 25 -3.58 -6.46 -10.98
CA LEU A 25 -4.58 -5.40 -11.03
C LEU A 25 -5.44 -5.53 -12.28
N MET A 26 -6.76 -5.51 -12.06
CA MET A 26 -7.76 -5.66 -13.12
C MET A 26 -8.61 -4.41 -13.23
N GLU A 27 -8.79 -3.92 -14.46
CA GLU A 27 -9.72 -2.84 -14.74
C GLU A 27 -11.15 -3.22 -14.34
N GLY A 28 -11.85 -2.27 -13.71
CA GLY A 28 -13.19 -2.46 -13.18
C GLY A 28 -13.26 -3.21 -11.85
N VAL A 29 -12.10 -3.64 -11.30
CA VAL A 29 -11.98 -4.25 -9.97
C VAL A 29 -11.06 -3.42 -9.07
N HIS A 30 -9.81 -3.21 -9.49
CA HIS A 30 -8.79 -2.51 -8.71
C HIS A 30 -8.60 -1.05 -9.14
N PHE A 31 -9.05 -0.69 -10.32
CA PHE A 31 -9.00 0.67 -10.86
C PHE A 31 -10.08 0.89 -11.92
N ASP A 32 -10.46 2.15 -12.12
CA ASP A 32 -11.36 2.58 -13.19
C ASP A 32 -10.70 3.71 -13.97
N LEU A 33 -10.56 3.51 -15.29
CA LEU A 33 -9.90 4.48 -16.18
C LEU A 33 -10.75 5.73 -16.45
N VAL A 34 -11.98 5.79 -15.97
CA VAL A 34 -12.78 7.03 -16.01
C VAL A 34 -12.15 8.12 -15.13
N TYR A 35 -11.50 7.72 -14.02
CA TYR A 35 -10.89 8.66 -13.06
C TYR A 35 -9.44 8.34 -12.68
N THR A 36 -8.88 7.21 -13.15
CA THR A 36 -7.50 6.85 -12.84
C THR A 36 -6.61 7.14 -14.05
N PRO A 37 -5.77 8.20 -14.03
CA PRO A 37 -4.82 8.47 -15.10
C PRO A 37 -3.79 7.34 -15.20
N LEU A 38 -3.43 6.95 -16.43
CA LEU A 38 -2.50 5.83 -16.67
C LEU A 38 -1.14 6.02 -16.02
N LYS A 39 -0.65 7.25 -15.93
CA LYS A 39 0.60 7.56 -15.23
C LYS A 39 0.51 7.26 -13.72
N HIS A 40 -0.59 7.62 -13.07
CA HIS A 40 -0.83 7.26 -11.67
C HIS A 40 -1.00 5.75 -11.49
N LEU A 41 -1.71 5.11 -12.43
CA LEU A 41 -1.88 3.66 -12.42
C LEU A 41 -0.54 2.92 -12.53
N GLY A 42 0.36 3.36 -13.41
CA GLY A 42 1.70 2.81 -13.52
C GLY A 42 2.51 2.95 -12.23
N TYR A 43 2.45 4.13 -11.60
CA TYR A 43 3.08 4.39 -10.32
C TYR A 43 2.53 3.47 -9.22
N LYS A 44 1.20 3.48 -9.02
CA LYS A 44 0.50 2.65 -8.04
C LYS A 44 0.80 1.16 -8.22
N SER A 45 0.78 0.67 -9.47
CA SER A 45 1.05 -0.74 -9.77
C SER A 45 2.45 -1.20 -9.32
N ALA A 46 3.44 -0.31 -9.31
CA ALA A 46 4.76 -0.61 -8.75
C ALA A 46 4.75 -0.54 -7.22
N MET A 47 4.10 0.50 -6.66
CA MET A 47 4.08 0.75 -5.21
C MET A 47 3.43 -0.38 -4.41
N VAL A 48 2.33 -0.97 -4.88
CA VAL A 48 1.68 -2.08 -4.20
C VAL A 48 2.64 -3.26 -4.01
N ASN A 49 3.42 -3.60 -5.03
CA ASN A 49 4.44 -4.65 -4.96
C ASN A 49 5.66 -4.27 -4.10
N PHE A 50 6.05 -2.99 -4.10
CA PHE A 50 7.15 -2.52 -3.23
C PHE A 50 6.73 -2.56 -1.76
N SER A 51 5.45 -2.29 -1.48
CA SER A 51 4.86 -2.36 -0.15
C SER A 51 5.05 -3.74 0.48
N ASP A 52 4.74 -4.83 -0.23
CA ASP A 52 4.96 -6.21 0.23
C ASP A 52 6.41 -6.48 0.64
N ILE A 53 7.35 -6.00 -0.18
CA ILE A 53 8.77 -6.21 0.13
C ILE A 53 9.20 -5.42 1.37
N TYR A 54 8.72 -4.17 1.51
CA TYR A 54 9.00 -3.39 2.72
C TYR A 54 8.29 -3.97 3.95
N ALA A 55 7.09 -4.52 3.79
CA ALA A 55 6.37 -5.23 4.85
C ALA A 55 7.13 -6.44 5.41
N MET A 56 7.98 -7.05 4.59
CA MET A 56 8.90 -8.11 5.01
C MET A 56 10.25 -7.58 5.53
N ASN A 57 10.37 -6.26 5.76
CA ASN A 57 11.63 -5.58 6.14
C ASN A 57 12.76 -5.80 5.12
N GLY A 58 12.38 -5.92 3.86
CA GLY A 58 13.27 -6.11 2.71
C GLY A 58 13.50 -4.83 1.93
N THR A 59 14.27 -4.97 0.86
CA THR A 59 14.53 -3.90 -0.12
C THR A 59 14.18 -4.40 -1.50
N PRO A 60 13.20 -3.81 -2.20
CA PRO A 60 12.88 -4.17 -3.58
C PRO A 60 14.06 -3.86 -4.50
N LYS A 61 14.31 -4.69 -5.50
CA LYS A 61 15.45 -4.58 -6.41
C LYS A 61 15.06 -4.60 -7.87
N GLN A 62 14.17 -5.50 -8.23
CA GLN A 62 13.83 -5.76 -9.62
C GLN A 62 12.34 -6.05 -9.76
N ILE A 63 11.77 -5.62 -10.90
CA ILE A 63 10.40 -5.99 -11.28
C ILE A 63 10.35 -6.53 -12.70
N THR A 64 9.36 -7.39 -12.93
CA THR A 64 8.85 -7.72 -14.27
C THR A 64 7.40 -7.30 -14.38
N VAL A 65 6.98 -6.84 -15.57
CA VAL A 65 5.63 -6.31 -15.81
C VAL A 65 4.98 -7.07 -16.96
N SER A 66 3.85 -7.70 -16.69
CA SER A 66 3.03 -8.33 -17.72
C SER A 66 1.74 -7.54 -17.91
N LEU A 67 1.42 -7.16 -19.14
CA LEU A 67 0.24 -6.40 -19.52
C LEU A 67 -0.64 -7.19 -20.46
N ALA A 68 -1.95 -7.23 -20.18
CA ALA A 68 -2.95 -7.64 -21.17
C ALA A 68 -3.78 -6.41 -21.57
N VAL A 69 -3.63 -5.98 -22.83
CA VAL A 69 -4.08 -4.68 -23.33
C VAL A 69 -5.18 -4.83 -24.37
N SER A 70 -6.31 -4.16 -24.20
CA SER A 70 -7.39 -4.17 -25.19
C SER A 70 -7.09 -3.18 -26.34
N LYS A 71 -7.76 -3.39 -27.48
CA LYS A 71 -7.59 -2.60 -28.70
C LYS A 71 -7.93 -1.09 -28.57
N ARG A 72 -8.48 -0.65 -27.44
CA ARG A 72 -8.82 0.75 -27.21
C ARG A 72 -7.61 1.62 -26.80
N PHE A 73 -6.50 0.98 -26.40
CA PHE A 73 -5.29 1.68 -26.00
C PHE A 73 -4.39 1.92 -27.21
N CYS A 74 -3.80 3.11 -27.28
CA CYS A 74 -2.74 3.46 -28.21
C CYS A 74 -1.37 3.33 -27.55
N ILE A 75 -0.32 3.60 -28.30
CA ILE A 75 1.07 3.51 -27.79
C ILE A 75 1.31 4.56 -26.72
N GLU A 76 0.81 5.75 -26.92
CA GLU A 76 0.92 6.90 -26.00
C GLU A 76 0.33 6.58 -24.63
N ASP A 77 -0.77 5.85 -24.57
CA ASP A 77 -1.38 5.38 -23.33
C ASP A 77 -0.44 4.47 -22.53
N LEU A 78 0.27 3.57 -23.25
CA LEU A 78 1.25 2.69 -22.64
C LEU A 78 2.52 3.46 -22.21
N GLU A 79 2.92 4.46 -22.97
CA GLU A 79 4.04 5.34 -22.60
C GLU A 79 3.72 6.09 -21.30
N ASP A 80 2.51 6.64 -21.15
CA ASP A 80 2.06 7.29 -19.90
C ASP A 80 2.08 6.31 -18.72
N PHE A 81 1.58 5.10 -18.90
CA PHE A 81 1.65 4.06 -17.87
C PHE A 81 3.09 3.77 -17.45
N TYR A 82 3.98 3.52 -18.43
CA TYR A 82 5.39 3.23 -18.14
C TYR A 82 6.14 4.43 -17.56
N ASP A 83 5.75 5.64 -17.87
CA ASP A 83 6.35 6.85 -17.26
C ASP A 83 6.06 6.92 -15.75
N GLY A 84 4.84 6.59 -15.33
CA GLY A 84 4.51 6.46 -13.91
C GLY A 84 5.26 5.32 -13.23
N LEU A 85 5.31 4.16 -13.85
CA LEU A 85 6.04 3.00 -13.36
C LEU A 85 7.54 3.29 -13.20
N LYS A 86 8.16 3.90 -14.22
CA LYS A 86 9.59 4.28 -14.17
C LYS A 86 9.88 5.31 -13.07
N LEU A 87 8.94 6.24 -12.81
CA LEU A 87 9.07 7.20 -11.72
C LEU A 87 9.15 6.47 -10.36
N ALA A 88 8.22 5.53 -10.11
CA ALA A 88 8.26 4.69 -8.92
C ALA A 88 9.57 3.90 -8.79
N CYS A 89 9.98 3.26 -9.87
CA CYS A 89 11.25 2.52 -9.94
C CYS A 89 12.45 3.40 -9.61
N ALA A 90 12.52 4.60 -10.17
CA ALA A 90 13.63 5.54 -9.92
C ALA A 90 13.68 5.99 -8.46
N GLN A 91 12.54 6.32 -7.84
CA GLN A 91 12.47 6.74 -6.44
C GLN A 91 12.91 5.62 -5.47
N HIS A 92 12.57 4.38 -5.77
CA HIS A 92 12.89 3.23 -4.94
C HIS A 92 14.17 2.49 -5.37
N GLN A 93 14.84 2.93 -6.44
CA GLN A 93 16.06 2.31 -6.99
C GLN A 93 15.83 0.84 -7.39
N VAL A 94 14.71 0.60 -8.07
CA VAL A 94 14.29 -0.70 -8.58
C VAL A 94 14.48 -0.75 -10.08
N ASP A 95 15.01 -1.86 -10.60
CA ASP A 95 15.20 -2.05 -12.02
C ASP A 95 14.00 -2.77 -12.66
N LEU A 96 13.46 -2.20 -13.74
CA LEU A 96 12.56 -2.92 -14.63
C LEU A 96 13.39 -3.84 -15.54
N VAL A 97 13.34 -5.15 -15.29
CA VAL A 97 14.23 -6.12 -15.94
C VAL A 97 13.57 -6.97 -17.01
N GLY A 98 12.26 -6.87 -17.17
CA GLY A 98 11.54 -7.62 -18.19
C GLY A 98 10.04 -7.56 -18.05
N GLY A 99 9.37 -8.37 -18.84
CA GLY A 99 7.90 -8.45 -18.83
C GLY A 99 7.37 -9.10 -20.09
N ASP A 100 6.05 -9.06 -20.24
CA ASP A 100 5.32 -9.55 -21.41
C ASP A 100 4.16 -8.63 -21.74
N THR A 101 3.72 -8.59 -22.98
CA THR A 101 2.54 -7.85 -23.41
C THR A 101 1.71 -8.70 -24.36
N THR A 102 0.45 -8.90 -23.98
CA THR A 102 -0.51 -9.65 -24.79
C THR A 102 -1.79 -8.84 -25.03
N SER A 103 -2.65 -9.34 -25.90
CA SER A 103 -3.94 -8.71 -26.14
C SER A 103 -4.99 -9.15 -25.13
N SER A 104 -5.87 -8.21 -24.74
CA SER A 104 -7.10 -8.48 -23.96
C SER A 104 -8.32 -8.19 -24.81
N VAL A 105 -9.40 -8.94 -24.61
CA VAL A 105 -10.70 -8.70 -25.26
C VAL A 105 -11.57 -7.70 -24.51
N THR A 106 -11.31 -7.45 -23.24
CA THR A 106 -12.23 -6.68 -22.37
C THR A 106 -11.63 -5.41 -21.78
N GLY A 107 -10.41 -5.41 -21.29
CA GLY A 107 -9.87 -4.27 -20.56
C GLY A 107 -8.36 -4.33 -20.42
N LEU A 108 -7.84 -3.65 -19.41
CA LEU A 108 -6.45 -3.66 -19.02
C LEU A 108 -6.26 -4.57 -17.80
N ALA A 109 -5.32 -5.50 -17.89
CA ALA A 109 -4.83 -6.27 -16.75
C ALA A 109 -3.32 -6.06 -16.62
N ILE A 110 -2.87 -5.87 -15.39
CA ILE A 110 -1.48 -5.56 -15.05
C ILE A 110 -1.04 -6.58 -14.01
N SER A 111 0.00 -7.34 -14.31
CA SER A 111 0.65 -8.20 -13.32
C SER A 111 2.11 -7.77 -13.17
N ILE A 112 2.50 -7.46 -11.95
CA ILE A 112 3.88 -7.11 -11.60
C ILE A 112 4.40 -8.15 -10.62
N THR A 113 5.58 -8.68 -10.92
CA THR A 113 6.33 -9.50 -9.96
C THR A 113 7.51 -8.69 -9.48
N CYS A 114 7.61 -8.51 -8.16
CA CYS A 114 8.72 -7.81 -7.53
C CYS A 114 9.66 -8.80 -6.84
N ILE A 115 10.95 -8.60 -7.07
CA ILE A 115 12.03 -9.34 -6.43
C ILE A 115 12.80 -8.38 -5.53
N GLY A 116 12.85 -8.72 -4.25
CA GLY A 116 13.59 -7.98 -3.24
C GLY A 116 14.62 -8.86 -2.53
N GLU A 117 15.39 -8.24 -1.66
CA GLU A 117 16.36 -8.93 -0.82
C GLU A 117 16.31 -8.45 0.63
N ALA A 118 16.67 -9.32 1.56
CA ALA A 118 16.90 -8.99 2.95
C ALA A 118 18.04 -9.84 3.54
N ASP A 119 18.70 -9.33 4.57
CA ASP A 119 19.59 -10.13 5.38
C ASP A 119 18.76 -11.20 6.14
N LYS A 120 19.29 -12.39 6.29
CA LYS A 120 18.55 -13.54 6.84
C LYS A 120 17.97 -13.29 8.22
N ASP A 121 18.66 -12.57 9.06
CA ASP A 121 18.27 -12.25 10.44
C ASP A 121 17.35 -11.01 10.53
N LYS A 122 17.17 -10.27 9.43
CA LYS A 122 16.36 -9.05 9.37
C LYS A 122 14.96 -9.24 8.82
N VAL A 123 14.69 -10.34 8.11
CA VAL A 123 13.33 -10.61 7.61
C VAL A 123 12.34 -10.58 8.78
N VAL A 124 11.23 -9.89 8.57
CA VAL A 124 10.09 -9.84 9.49
C VAL A 124 8.91 -10.53 8.84
N TYR A 125 8.13 -11.22 9.61
CA TYR A 125 6.97 -12.00 9.20
C TYR A 125 5.73 -11.54 9.95
N ARG A 126 4.56 -12.01 9.55
CA ARG A 126 3.29 -11.77 10.25
C ARG A 126 3.18 -12.51 11.58
N ASN A 127 3.96 -13.56 11.81
CA ASN A 127 3.83 -14.55 12.88
C ASN A 127 4.76 -14.33 14.08
N GLY A 128 5.20 -13.13 14.34
CA GLY A 128 6.18 -12.88 15.40
C GLY A 128 5.71 -12.03 16.58
N ALA A 129 4.46 -11.55 16.55
CA ALA A 129 3.90 -10.72 17.63
C ALA A 129 3.81 -11.49 18.95
N LYS A 130 4.07 -10.79 20.04
CA LYS A 130 4.11 -11.37 21.40
C LYS A 130 3.14 -10.64 22.31
N GLU A 131 2.77 -11.32 23.39
CA GLU A 131 1.99 -10.70 24.45
C GLU A 131 2.71 -9.45 24.99
N THR A 132 1.96 -8.37 25.19
CA THR A 132 2.43 -7.03 25.59
C THR A 132 3.21 -6.23 24.52
N ASP A 133 3.33 -6.73 23.29
CA ASP A 133 3.85 -5.91 22.20
C ASP A 133 2.90 -4.74 21.92
N LEU A 134 3.49 -3.62 21.53
CA LEU A 134 2.75 -2.45 21.02
C LEU A 134 2.39 -2.69 19.57
N ILE A 135 1.15 -2.35 19.21
CA ILE A 135 0.69 -2.28 17.84
C ILE A 135 0.95 -0.87 17.32
N CYS A 136 1.66 -0.76 16.23
CA CYS A 136 2.04 0.48 15.60
C CYS A 136 1.56 0.50 14.14
N VAL A 137 1.14 1.68 13.69
CA VAL A 137 0.78 1.94 12.29
C VAL A 137 1.59 3.14 11.82
N SER A 138 2.14 3.07 10.63
CA SER A 138 2.72 4.24 9.98
C SER A 138 1.63 5.13 9.39
N GLY A 139 1.83 6.45 9.36
CA GLY A 139 0.88 7.38 8.73
C GLY A 139 -0.52 7.34 9.35
N ASP A 140 -1.53 7.46 8.50
CA ASP A 140 -2.96 7.48 8.83
C ASP A 140 -3.75 6.57 7.89
N LEU A 141 -4.99 6.26 8.30
CA LEU A 141 -5.82 5.23 7.68
C LEU A 141 -7.16 5.76 7.18
N GLY A 142 -7.68 5.10 6.15
CA GLY A 142 -8.97 5.36 5.54
C GLY A 142 -8.96 6.47 4.50
N ALA A 143 -7.83 7.15 4.30
CA ALA A 143 -7.72 8.24 3.33
C ALA A 143 -7.86 7.74 1.88
N ALA A 144 -7.22 6.62 1.55
CA ALA A 144 -7.35 6.01 0.22
C ALA A 144 -8.79 5.58 -0.07
N TYR A 145 -9.46 4.99 0.91
CA TYR A 145 -10.87 4.60 0.78
C TYR A 145 -11.79 5.81 0.58
N MET A 146 -11.57 6.91 1.32
CA MET A 146 -12.35 8.14 1.12
C MET A 146 -12.06 8.79 -0.23
N GLY A 147 -10.83 8.69 -0.73
CA GLY A 147 -10.46 9.09 -2.08
C GLY A 147 -11.22 8.30 -3.15
N LEU A 148 -11.33 6.98 -2.99
CA LEU A 148 -12.16 6.13 -3.87
C LEU A 148 -13.64 6.55 -3.83
N GLN A 149 -14.23 6.75 -2.64
CA GLN A 149 -15.62 7.17 -2.50
C GLN A 149 -15.88 8.53 -3.19
N LEU A 150 -14.94 9.46 -3.05
CA LEU A 150 -15.00 10.75 -3.74
C LEU A 150 -14.99 10.56 -5.26
N MET A 151 -14.09 9.76 -5.80
CA MET A 151 -13.99 9.51 -7.24
C MET A 151 -15.25 8.82 -7.79
N GLU A 152 -15.81 7.85 -7.07
CA GLU A 152 -17.05 7.18 -7.48
C GLU A 152 -18.25 8.14 -7.46
N ARG A 153 -18.33 9.04 -6.46
CA ARG A 153 -19.37 10.08 -6.43
C ARG A 153 -19.26 11.01 -7.64
N GLU A 154 -18.09 11.56 -7.89
CA GLU A 154 -17.86 12.50 -8.99
C GLU A 154 -18.12 11.86 -10.36
N LYS A 155 -17.74 10.59 -10.53
CA LYS A 155 -18.07 9.79 -11.71
C LYS A 155 -19.59 9.67 -11.91
N ALA A 156 -20.34 9.39 -10.84
CA ALA A 156 -21.80 9.26 -10.91
C ALA A 156 -22.47 10.60 -11.27
N VAL A 157 -22.00 11.72 -10.71
CA VAL A 157 -22.48 13.08 -11.03
C VAL A 157 -22.18 13.41 -12.49
N PHE A 158 -20.95 13.21 -12.95
CA PHE A 158 -20.52 13.48 -14.32
C PHE A 158 -21.31 12.68 -15.38
N GLN A 159 -21.66 11.42 -15.07
CA GLN A 159 -22.48 10.59 -15.95
C GLN A 159 -23.95 11.02 -15.98
N GLY A 160 -24.45 11.67 -14.93
CA GLY A 160 -25.82 12.16 -14.81
C GLY A 160 -26.08 13.52 -15.45
N GLU A 161 -25.09 14.44 -15.42
CA GLU A 161 -25.23 15.83 -15.85
C GLU A 161 -24.05 16.26 -16.74
N LYS A 162 -24.33 16.61 -17.99
CA LYS A 162 -23.31 16.89 -19.01
C LYS A 162 -22.48 18.17 -18.80
N ASP A 163 -22.93 19.09 -17.94
CA ASP A 163 -22.34 20.43 -17.75
C ASP A 163 -21.69 20.60 -16.36
N VAL A 164 -21.61 19.54 -15.53
CA VAL A 164 -21.00 19.59 -14.20
C VAL A 164 -19.56 19.13 -14.28
N GLN A 165 -18.64 19.96 -13.79
CA GLN A 165 -17.24 19.60 -13.63
C GLN A 165 -17.05 18.96 -12.24
N PRO A 166 -16.21 17.92 -12.10
CA PRO A 166 -15.85 17.37 -10.81
C PRO A 166 -15.23 18.43 -9.88
N ASP A 167 -15.62 18.45 -8.62
CA ASP A 167 -15.06 19.34 -7.62
C ASP A 167 -14.09 18.61 -6.69
N PHE A 168 -12.81 18.85 -6.92
CA PHE A 168 -11.71 18.28 -6.14
C PHE A 168 -10.97 19.30 -5.28
N ALA A 169 -11.42 20.56 -5.26
CA ALA A 169 -10.75 21.62 -4.53
C ALA A 169 -10.69 21.31 -3.02
N GLY A 170 -9.48 21.35 -2.45
CA GLY A 170 -9.25 21.06 -1.03
C GLY A 170 -9.35 19.57 -0.67
N LYS A 171 -9.34 18.69 -1.66
CA LYS A 171 -9.41 17.21 -1.48
C LYS A 171 -8.18 16.50 -2.05
N GLU A 172 -7.14 17.25 -2.35
CA GLU A 172 -5.92 16.77 -2.99
C GLU A 172 -5.26 15.64 -2.20
N TYR A 173 -5.29 15.72 -0.87
CA TYR A 173 -4.73 14.69 0.01
C TYR A 173 -5.40 13.32 -0.20
N LEU A 174 -6.74 13.28 -0.20
CA LEU A 174 -7.49 12.03 -0.38
C LEU A 174 -7.26 11.44 -1.77
N LEU A 175 -7.19 12.29 -2.79
CA LEU A 175 -6.90 11.89 -4.16
C LEU A 175 -5.47 11.32 -4.29
N GLU A 176 -4.50 11.98 -3.67
CA GLU A 176 -3.12 11.52 -3.67
C GLU A 176 -3.00 10.15 -2.99
N ARG A 177 -3.60 9.98 -1.81
CA ARG A 177 -3.60 8.72 -1.07
C ARG A 177 -4.19 7.56 -1.89
N PHE A 178 -5.24 7.80 -2.66
CA PHE A 178 -5.88 6.78 -3.49
C PHE A 178 -5.15 6.52 -4.81
N LEU A 179 -4.80 7.60 -5.55
CA LEU A 179 -4.24 7.48 -6.90
C LEU A 179 -2.73 7.24 -6.91
N LYS A 180 -2.03 7.67 -5.87
CA LYS A 180 -0.56 7.64 -5.77
C LYS A 180 -0.12 7.22 -4.37
N PRO A 181 -0.48 6.01 -3.92
CA PRO A 181 -0.01 5.51 -2.63
C PRO A 181 1.52 5.41 -2.59
N GLU A 182 2.09 5.51 -1.40
CA GLU A 182 3.53 5.43 -1.19
C GLU A 182 3.89 4.19 -0.37
N ALA A 183 4.77 3.35 -0.91
CA ALA A 183 5.34 2.24 -0.14
C ALA A 183 6.33 2.78 0.91
N ARG A 184 6.17 2.38 2.17
CA ARG A 184 6.78 3.01 3.33
C ARG A 184 8.25 2.62 3.58
N LYS A 185 9.10 2.85 2.55
CA LYS A 185 10.56 2.76 2.64
C LYS A 185 11.13 3.57 3.80
N ASP A 186 10.62 4.78 3.99
CA ASP A 186 11.02 5.74 5.02
C ASP A 186 10.92 5.16 6.43
N ILE A 187 9.84 4.41 6.70
CA ILE A 187 9.61 3.76 8.00
C ILE A 187 10.58 2.61 8.21
N VAL A 188 10.75 1.75 7.21
CA VAL A 188 11.72 0.64 7.28
C VAL A 188 13.13 1.15 7.54
N GLU A 189 13.56 2.20 6.82
CA GLU A 189 14.86 2.83 7.04
C GLU A 189 15.00 3.48 8.43
N SER A 190 13.93 4.11 8.92
CA SER A 190 13.91 4.76 10.23
C SER A 190 13.99 3.74 11.37
N LEU A 191 13.24 2.64 11.29
CA LEU A 191 13.34 1.53 12.22
C LEU A 191 14.75 0.92 12.22
N ALA A 192 15.31 0.70 11.04
CA ALA A 192 16.67 0.16 10.91
C ALA A 192 17.73 1.10 11.51
N LYS A 193 17.64 2.41 11.28
CA LYS A 193 18.52 3.43 11.88
C LYS A 193 18.42 3.47 13.40
N ALA A 194 17.22 3.25 13.93
CA ALA A 194 16.97 3.16 15.37
C ALA A 194 17.37 1.80 15.99
N GLY A 195 17.81 0.84 15.18
CA GLY A 195 18.16 -0.50 15.65
C GLY A 195 16.94 -1.33 16.08
N ILE A 196 15.75 -0.96 15.63
CA ILE A 196 14.50 -1.66 15.94
C ILE A 196 14.19 -2.66 14.83
N LYS A 197 14.00 -3.92 15.21
CA LYS A 197 13.39 -4.94 14.36
C LYS A 197 11.99 -5.23 14.88
N PRO A 198 10.93 -5.01 14.11
CA PRO A 198 9.58 -5.41 14.47
C PRO A 198 9.48 -6.90 14.80
N THR A 199 8.58 -7.24 15.70
CA THR A 199 8.29 -8.64 16.04
C THR A 199 7.39 -9.30 15.02
N ALA A 200 6.41 -8.54 14.49
CA ALA A 200 5.63 -8.89 13.31
C ALA A 200 5.41 -7.63 12.46
N MET A 201 5.19 -7.79 11.17
CA MET A 201 4.91 -6.68 10.27
C MET A 201 4.16 -7.17 9.02
N MET A 202 3.30 -6.32 8.49
CA MET A 202 2.68 -6.42 7.18
C MET A 202 2.22 -5.03 6.72
N ASP A 203 1.87 -4.87 5.46
CA ASP A 203 1.25 -3.64 4.98
C ASP A 203 -0.28 -3.68 5.13
N ILE A 204 -0.92 -2.53 5.01
CA ILE A 204 -2.38 -2.38 5.12
C ILE A 204 -2.94 -2.18 3.72
N SER A 205 -3.33 -3.28 3.08
CA SER A 205 -3.93 -3.33 1.75
C SER A 205 -5.44 -3.53 1.78
N ASP A 206 -5.97 -4.31 2.73
CA ASP A 206 -7.39 -4.65 2.84
C ASP A 206 -8.10 -3.92 4.00
N GLY A 207 -7.33 -3.23 4.84
CA GLY A 207 -7.81 -2.47 5.99
C GLY A 207 -7.33 -3.03 7.33
N LEU A 208 -7.16 -2.14 8.30
CA LEU A 208 -6.53 -2.43 9.59
C LEU A 208 -7.09 -3.67 10.29
N SER A 209 -8.42 -3.89 10.21
CA SER A 209 -9.04 -5.04 10.89
C SER A 209 -8.65 -6.38 10.27
N SER A 210 -8.52 -6.45 8.95
CA SER A 210 -8.06 -7.64 8.23
C SER A 210 -6.63 -7.98 8.64
N GLU A 211 -5.76 -6.98 8.58
CA GLU A 211 -4.33 -7.17 8.83
C GLU A 211 -4.02 -7.53 10.28
N LEU A 212 -4.76 -6.94 11.23
CA LEU A 212 -4.68 -7.34 12.64
C LEU A 212 -5.10 -8.79 12.85
N MET A 213 -6.16 -9.24 12.17
CA MET A 213 -6.58 -10.64 12.25
C MET A 213 -5.52 -11.59 11.69
N HIS A 214 -4.82 -11.20 10.62
CA HIS A 214 -3.70 -11.98 10.07
C HIS A 214 -2.55 -12.09 11.07
N ILE A 215 -2.08 -10.98 11.64
CA ILE A 215 -1.02 -11.00 12.65
C ILE A 215 -1.44 -11.81 13.88
N CYS A 216 -2.65 -11.60 14.40
CA CYS A 216 -3.16 -12.31 15.56
C CYS A 216 -3.24 -13.83 15.32
N SER A 217 -3.81 -14.23 14.19
CA SER A 217 -3.96 -15.63 13.82
C SER A 217 -2.61 -16.33 13.68
N GLN A 218 -1.67 -15.73 12.95
CA GLN A 218 -0.36 -16.34 12.70
C GLN A 218 0.58 -16.27 13.91
N SER A 219 0.40 -15.28 14.79
CA SER A 219 1.17 -15.17 16.03
C SER A 219 0.52 -15.93 17.21
N HIS A 220 -0.67 -16.52 17.03
CA HIS A 220 -1.45 -17.16 18.09
C HIS A 220 -1.70 -16.23 19.30
N ALA A 221 -1.94 -14.95 19.05
CA ALA A 221 -2.15 -13.92 20.04
C ALA A 221 -3.44 -13.16 19.76
N GLY A 222 -4.04 -12.57 20.80
CA GLY A 222 -5.13 -11.60 20.66
C GLY A 222 -4.60 -10.18 20.64
N CYS A 223 -5.40 -9.23 20.18
CA CYS A 223 -5.05 -7.81 20.23
C CYS A 223 -6.18 -6.99 20.89
N ARG A 224 -5.83 -5.79 21.34
CA ARG A 224 -6.78 -4.78 21.79
C ARG A 224 -6.48 -3.48 21.04
N VAL A 225 -7.46 -3.01 20.30
CA VAL A 225 -7.42 -1.73 19.60
C VAL A 225 -8.27 -0.72 20.36
N TYR A 226 -7.75 0.49 20.53
CA TYR A 226 -8.47 1.61 21.10
C TYR A 226 -8.90 2.53 19.97
N GLU A 227 -10.20 2.70 19.76
CA GLU A 227 -10.76 3.46 18.64
C GLU A 227 -10.18 4.88 18.55
N GLU A 228 -10.03 5.54 19.69
CA GLU A 228 -9.46 6.88 19.81
C GLU A 228 -7.96 6.99 19.52
N ARG A 229 -7.31 5.85 19.29
CA ARG A 229 -5.88 5.75 18.97
C ARG A 229 -5.62 5.40 17.50
N ILE A 230 -6.67 5.11 16.74
CA ILE A 230 -6.51 4.85 15.30
C ILE A 230 -6.12 6.19 14.64
N PRO A 231 -4.97 6.24 13.94
CA PRO A 231 -4.56 7.49 13.29
C PRO A 231 -5.43 7.75 12.06
N ILE A 232 -6.10 8.88 12.04
CA ILE A 232 -6.98 9.31 10.94
C ILE A 232 -6.73 10.79 10.68
N ASP A 233 -6.46 11.13 9.42
CA ASP A 233 -6.26 12.52 9.02
C ASP A 233 -7.56 13.34 9.09
N TYR A 234 -7.42 14.64 9.35
CA TYR A 234 -8.55 15.56 9.43
C TYR A 234 -9.38 15.60 8.14
N GLN A 235 -8.75 15.57 6.96
CA GLN A 235 -9.47 15.59 5.69
C GLN A 235 -10.28 14.31 5.48
N THR A 236 -9.75 13.16 5.93
CA THR A 236 -10.48 11.88 5.95
C THR A 236 -11.71 11.96 6.84
N ALA A 237 -11.58 12.56 8.04
CA ALA A 237 -12.69 12.72 8.98
C ALA A 237 -13.78 13.64 8.40
N VAL A 238 -13.41 14.78 7.84
CA VAL A 238 -14.35 15.73 7.18
C VAL A 238 -15.10 15.06 6.03
N MET A 239 -14.39 14.30 5.20
CA MET A 239 -15.00 13.60 4.07
C MET A 239 -15.95 12.50 4.53
N ALA A 240 -15.58 11.72 5.55
CA ALA A 240 -16.45 10.70 6.12
C ALA A 240 -17.76 11.30 6.67
N GLU A 241 -17.69 12.47 7.32
CA GLU A 241 -18.87 13.21 7.78
C GLU A 241 -19.72 13.67 6.59
N GLU A 242 -19.13 14.26 5.54
CA GLU A 242 -19.81 14.68 4.31
C GLU A 242 -20.58 13.52 3.66
N PHE A 243 -19.99 12.33 3.64
CA PHE A 243 -20.62 11.11 3.12
C PHE A 243 -21.56 10.40 4.10
N ASN A 244 -21.71 10.92 5.33
CA ASN A 244 -22.45 10.27 6.41
C ASN A 244 -21.98 8.82 6.66
N MET A 245 -20.67 8.62 6.64
CA MET A 245 -20.00 7.34 6.88
C MET A 245 -19.39 7.30 8.27
N ASN A 246 -19.36 6.12 8.89
CA ASN A 246 -18.70 5.95 10.17
C ASN A 246 -17.17 5.96 9.97
N LEU A 247 -16.51 6.91 10.61
CA LEU A 247 -15.08 7.17 10.46
C LEU A 247 -14.21 5.97 10.85
N SER A 248 -14.51 5.34 11.99
CA SER A 248 -13.76 4.16 12.46
C SER A 248 -13.92 2.99 11.48
N THR A 249 -15.10 2.84 10.88
CA THR A 249 -15.33 1.81 9.86
C THR A 249 -14.48 2.08 8.60
N CYS A 250 -14.35 3.34 8.18
CA CYS A 250 -13.49 3.69 7.04
C CYS A 250 -12.02 3.32 7.30
N ALA A 251 -11.50 3.61 8.50
CA ALA A 251 -10.12 3.28 8.85
C ALA A 251 -9.89 1.77 9.10
N LEU A 252 -10.88 1.06 9.65
CA LEU A 252 -10.77 -0.36 9.96
C LEU A 252 -10.92 -1.27 8.74
N ASN A 253 -11.77 -0.89 7.79
CA ASN A 253 -12.14 -1.73 6.64
C ASN A 253 -11.89 -1.06 5.28
N GLY A 254 -11.41 0.18 5.27
CA GLY A 254 -10.92 0.84 4.06
C GLY A 254 -9.56 0.28 3.69
N GLY A 255 -9.41 -0.21 2.48
CA GLY A 255 -8.16 -0.73 1.97
C GLY A 255 -7.33 0.30 1.21
N GLU A 256 -6.23 -0.17 0.65
CA GLU A 256 -5.32 0.56 -0.25
C GLU A 256 -4.55 1.72 0.40
N ASP A 257 -4.44 1.76 1.73
CA ASP A 257 -3.62 2.76 2.43
C ASP A 257 -2.11 2.50 2.26
N TYR A 258 -1.69 1.23 2.12
CA TYR A 258 -0.29 0.79 1.98
C TYR A 258 0.64 1.32 3.07
N GLU A 259 0.07 1.60 4.24
CA GLU A 259 0.81 1.88 5.45
C GLU A 259 1.35 0.57 6.06
N LEU A 260 2.37 0.65 6.91
CA LEU A 260 2.88 -0.52 7.63
C LEU A 260 2.19 -0.68 8.97
N LEU A 261 1.63 -1.87 9.19
CA LEU A 261 1.20 -2.37 10.50
C LEU A 261 2.32 -3.23 11.07
N PHE A 262 2.81 -2.89 12.25
CA PHE A 262 3.89 -3.66 12.88
C PHE A 262 3.77 -3.72 14.40
N THR A 263 4.40 -4.71 14.99
CA THR A 263 4.46 -4.87 16.43
C THR A 263 5.89 -4.76 16.94
N VAL A 264 6.05 -4.16 18.12
CA VAL A 264 7.36 -4.00 18.78
C VAL A 264 7.21 -4.23 20.29
N PRO A 265 8.27 -4.69 20.97
CA PRO A 265 8.26 -4.80 22.42
C PRO A 265 7.98 -3.46 23.09
N LEU A 266 7.26 -3.47 24.21
CA LEU A 266 6.94 -2.26 24.99
C LEU A 266 8.18 -1.40 25.31
N THR A 267 9.34 -2.00 25.45
CA THR A 267 10.62 -1.29 25.68
C THR A 267 11.05 -0.39 24.52
N ALA A 268 10.51 -0.57 23.33
CA ALA A 268 10.79 0.26 22.16
C ALA A 268 9.87 1.50 22.07
N HIS A 269 8.91 1.68 22.98
CA HIS A 269 7.89 2.72 22.93
C HIS A 269 8.44 4.12 22.69
N GLU A 270 9.41 4.57 23.49
CA GLU A 270 9.97 5.93 23.39
C GLU A 270 10.61 6.19 22.02
N VAL A 271 11.34 5.20 21.50
CA VAL A 271 12.05 5.34 20.23
C VAL A 271 11.06 5.32 19.06
N VAL A 272 10.06 4.43 19.09
CA VAL A 272 9.03 4.34 18.03
C VAL A 272 8.15 5.60 18.04
N SER A 273 7.81 6.13 19.22
CA SER A 273 7.06 7.38 19.33
C SER A 273 7.78 8.56 18.70
N GLN A 274 9.11 8.61 18.78
CA GLN A 274 9.90 9.64 18.09
C GLN A 274 9.91 9.46 16.58
N ILE A 275 9.93 8.23 16.08
CA ILE A 275 9.84 7.92 14.64
C ILE A 275 8.46 8.36 14.11
N CYS A 276 7.40 8.01 14.80
CA CYS A 276 6.03 8.40 14.43
C CYS A 276 5.80 9.93 14.53
N LEU A 277 6.37 10.60 15.53
CA LEU A 277 6.24 12.05 15.71
C LEU A 277 6.96 12.85 14.62
N LEU A 278 8.00 12.32 14.01
CA LEU A 278 8.71 12.96 12.89
C LEU A 278 7.82 13.04 11.62
N TYR A 279 6.78 12.21 11.51
CA TYR A 279 5.86 12.17 10.37
C TYR A 279 4.44 12.66 10.68
N THR A 280 4.10 12.87 11.97
CA THR A 280 2.79 13.40 12.40
C THR A 280 2.88 14.82 12.97
N SER A 281 4.02 15.49 12.92
CA SER A 281 4.26 16.76 13.60
C SER A 281 3.89 18.01 12.83
N ASP A 282 3.12 17.92 11.77
CA ASP A 282 2.52 19.07 11.08
C ASP A 282 0.99 19.00 11.14
N ALA A 283 0.46 18.97 12.35
CA ALA A 283 -0.95 19.25 12.62
C ALA A 283 -1.08 20.43 13.59
#